data_96fe2a32af2e9f46e72698c27913e1c0
#
_entry.id   96fe2a32af2e9f46e72698c27913e1c0
#
_cell.length_a   1.000
_cell.length_b   1.000
_cell.length_c   1.000
_cell.angle_alpha   90.00
_cell.angle_beta   90.00
_cell.angle_gamma   90.00
#
_symmetry.space_group_name_H-M   'P 1'
#
loop_
_entity.id
_entity.type
_entity.pdbx_description
1 polymer ?
#
loop_
_entity_poly.entity_id
_entity_poly.type
_entity_poly.pdbx_seq_one_letter_code
_entity_poly.pdbx_strand_id
1 'polypeptide(L)'
;TELCGKNHGFMPVVVRAVTPEDYDLWVAEKKQAAFELAQLTEKDWTMEELVAKGEGVYQMNCVACHQVNGAGIPGIFPALAGSDIVLNNKPRNVEILMEGVQGAAMQSFANQLSEVDMAAVITYTRRAWGNDAKGDGEIVVPKEIVEYKENKIKI
;
A
#
# COMPACT_ATOMS: atom_id res chain seq x y z
N THR A 1 32.50 8.44 -1.71
CA THR A 1 31.17 9.09 -1.84
C THR A 1 30.99 9.46 -3.30
N GLU A 2 30.10 8.75 -3.99
CA GLU A 2 29.87 8.95 -5.40
C GLU A 2 28.46 9.52 -5.63
N LEU A 3 28.37 10.54 -6.51
CA LEU A 3 27.08 11.13 -6.89
C LEU A 3 26.31 10.13 -7.79
N CYS A 4 25.17 9.63 -7.31
CA CYS A 4 24.32 8.69 -8.04
C CYS A 4 23.18 9.37 -8.83
N GLY A 5 23.14 10.72 -8.86
CA GLY A 5 22.18 11.47 -9.64
C GLY A 5 21.56 12.68 -8.92
N LYS A 6 20.54 13.28 -9.55
CA LYS A 6 19.90 14.55 -9.16
C LYS A 6 19.40 14.59 -7.69
N ASN A 7 18.98 13.47 -7.14
CA ASN A 7 18.42 13.38 -5.78
C ASN A 7 19.41 12.78 -4.76
N HIS A 8 20.68 12.70 -5.07
CA HIS A 8 21.71 12.11 -4.20
C HIS A 8 21.69 12.68 -2.76
N GLY A 9 21.51 13.99 -2.61
CA GLY A 9 21.46 14.65 -1.29
C GLY A 9 20.26 14.23 -0.41
N PHE A 10 19.25 13.58 -0.97
CA PHE A 10 18.08 13.07 -0.24
C PHE A 10 18.18 11.58 0.08
N MET A 11 19.36 10.98 -0.07
CA MET A 11 19.63 9.57 0.23
C MET A 11 20.58 9.44 1.44
N PRO A 12 20.17 9.87 2.66
CA PRO A 12 21.01 9.74 3.83
C PRO A 12 21.20 8.27 4.18
N VAL A 13 22.44 7.87 4.42
CA VAL A 13 22.79 6.58 5.01
C VAL A 13 23.26 6.84 6.43
N VAL A 14 22.52 6.32 7.41
CA VAL A 14 22.88 6.40 8.82
C VAL A 14 23.45 5.06 9.27
N VAL A 15 24.72 5.05 9.67
CA VAL A 15 25.38 3.88 10.27
C VAL A 15 25.36 4.05 11.77
N ARG A 16 24.73 3.10 12.46
CA ARG A 16 24.65 3.06 13.92
C ARG A 16 25.48 1.90 14.45
N ALA A 17 26.56 2.19 15.14
CA ALA A 17 27.31 1.18 15.90
C ALA A 17 26.59 0.91 17.22
N VAL A 18 26.40 -0.36 17.53
CA VAL A 18 25.73 -0.83 18.74
C VAL A 18 26.55 -1.96 19.37
N THR A 19 26.24 -2.33 20.61
CA THR A 19 26.84 -3.52 21.23
C THR A 19 26.36 -4.80 20.55
N PRO A 20 27.08 -5.92 20.64
CA PRO A 20 26.58 -7.23 20.13
C PRO A 20 25.21 -7.57 20.70
N GLU A 21 24.99 -7.34 21.98
CA GLU A 21 23.73 -7.62 22.68
C GLU A 21 22.59 -6.78 22.11
N ASP A 22 22.79 -5.49 21.88
CA ASP A 22 21.77 -4.60 21.28
C ASP A 22 21.47 -5.01 19.82
N TYR A 23 22.49 -5.46 19.09
CA TYR A 23 22.29 -5.99 17.73
C TYR A 23 21.44 -7.26 17.73
N ASP A 24 21.71 -8.20 18.64
CA ASP A 24 20.95 -9.44 18.75
C ASP A 24 19.48 -9.16 19.13
N LEU A 25 19.23 -8.22 20.03
CA LEU A 25 17.89 -7.77 20.38
C LEU A 25 17.17 -7.15 19.16
N TRP A 26 17.85 -6.28 18.42
CA TRP A 26 17.30 -5.69 17.20
C TRP A 26 16.97 -6.75 16.14
N VAL A 27 17.84 -7.74 15.94
CA VAL A 27 17.59 -8.84 15.00
C VAL A 27 16.39 -9.68 15.45
N ALA A 28 16.27 -9.97 16.75
CA ALA A 28 15.15 -10.72 17.30
C ALA A 28 13.82 -9.97 17.09
N GLU A 29 13.80 -8.66 17.36
CA GLU A 29 12.63 -7.80 17.10
C GLU A 29 12.23 -7.81 15.62
N LYS A 30 13.20 -7.68 14.69
CA LYS A 30 12.92 -7.72 13.25
C LYS A 30 12.36 -9.07 12.77
N LYS A 31 12.90 -10.16 13.30
CA LYS A 31 12.39 -11.52 13.01
C LYS A 31 10.98 -11.70 13.54
N GLN A 32 10.69 -11.22 14.74
CA GLN A 32 9.36 -11.30 15.32
C GLN A 32 8.34 -10.49 14.50
N ALA A 33 8.68 -9.26 14.14
CA ALA A 33 7.82 -8.41 13.31
C ALA A 33 7.55 -9.03 11.92
N ALA A 34 8.57 -9.64 11.30
CA ALA A 34 8.41 -10.35 10.03
C ALA A 34 7.50 -11.58 10.17
N PHE A 35 7.63 -12.33 11.27
CA PHE A 35 6.76 -13.47 11.54
C PHE A 35 5.31 -13.06 11.75
N GLU A 36 5.05 -12.00 12.53
CA GLU A 36 3.72 -11.45 12.75
C GLU A 36 3.08 -10.97 11.44
N LEU A 37 3.85 -10.27 10.60
CA LEU A 37 3.39 -9.83 9.29
C LEU A 37 3.02 -11.01 8.38
N ALA A 38 3.84 -12.08 8.38
CA ALA A 38 3.53 -13.29 7.63
C ALA A 38 2.23 -13.95 8.10
N GLN A 39 2.00 -14.02 9.42
CA GLN A 39 0.72 -14.53 9.96
C GLN A 39 -0.47 -13.67 9.52
N LEU A 40 -0.33 -12.34 9.56
CA LEU A 40 -1.38 -11.44 9.11
C LEU A 40 -1.65 -11.57 7.60
N THR A 41 -0.63 -11.88 6.81
CA THR A 41 -0.78 -12.11 5.36
C THR A 41 -1.54 -13.39 5.07
N GLU A 42 -1.35 -14.44 5.89
CA GLU A 42 -2.04 -15.73 5.77
C GLU A 42 -3.44 -15.75 6.42
N LYS A 43 -3.76 -14.76 7.23
CA LYS A 43 -5.06 -14.67 7.90
C LYS A 43 -6.20 -14.58 6.89
N ASP A 44 -7.31 -15.26 7.18
CA ASP A 44 -8.59 -15.07 6.49
C ASP A 44 -9.25 -13.77 6.98
N TRP A 45 -9.07 -12.71 6.21
CA TRP A 45 -9.63 -11.39 6.51
C TRP A 45 -11.08 -11.29 6.08
N THR A 46 -11.93 -10.76 6.97
CA THR A 46 -13.29 -10.35 6.57
C THR A 46 -13.25 -9.00 5.85
N MET A 47 -14.32 -8.71 5.11
CA MET A 47 -14.48 -7.42 4.45
C MET A 47 -14.47 -6.27 5.46
N GLU A 48 -15.17 -6.42 6.58
CA GLU A 48 -15.28 -5.41 7.64
C GLU A 48 -13.92 -5.09 8.26
N GLU A 49 -13.11 -6.11 8.53
CA GLU A 49 -11.76 -5.94 9.06
C GLU A 49 -10.87 -5.18 8.08
N LEU A 50 -10.92 -5.54 6.78
CA LEU A 50 -10.14 -4.85 5.74
C LEU A 50 -10.58 -3.41 5.56
N VAL A 51 -11.90 -3.15 5.56
CA VAL A 51 -12.43 -1.78 5.43
C VAL A 51 -12.00 -0.94 6.63
N ALA A 52 -12.15 -1.43 7.86
CA ALA A 52 -11.77 -0.69 9.06
C ALA A 52 -10.26 -0.37 9.10
N LYS A 53 -9.41 -1.35 8.74
CA LYS A 53 -7.97 -1.14 8.64
C LYS A 53 -7.61 -0.19 7.49
N GLY A 54 -8.25 -0.37 6.34
CA GLY A 54 -8.00 0.41 5.13
C GLY A 54 -8.37 1.88 5.28
N GLU A 55 -9.37 2.21 6.07
CA GLU A 55 -9.71 3.59 6.41
C GLU A 55 -8.53 4.29 7.09
N GLY A 56 -7.91 3.65 8.10
CA GLY A 56 -6.73 4.19 8.78
C GLY A 56 -5.55 4.40 7.82
N VAL A 57 -5.28 3.42 6.94
CA VAL A 57 -4.22 3.54 5.93
C VAL A 57 -4.52 4.68 4.96
N TYR A 58 -5.77 4.82 4.52
CA TYR A 58 -6.21 5.90 3.62
C TYR A 58 -6.00 7.28 4.23
N GLN A 59 -6.40 7.46 5.48
CA GLN A 59 -6.26 8.74 6.19
C GLN A 59 -4.79 9.17 6.29
N MET A 60 -3.88 8.25 6.52
CA MET A 60 -2.46 8.56 6.67
C MET A 60 -1.73 8.79 5.34
N ASN A 61 -2.12 8.12 4.26
CA ASN A 61 -1.31 8.06 3.05
C ASN A 61 -1.96 8.63 1.79
N CYS A 62 -3.29 8.74 1.75
CA CYS A 62 -4.02 9.00 0.49
C CYS A 62 -4.82 10.31 0.49
N VAL A 63 -5.29 10.74 1.67
CA VAL A 63 -6.17 11.92 1.83
C VAL A 63 -5.57 13.20 1.26
N ALA A 64 -4.27 13.38 1.38
CA ALA A 64 -3.61 14.61 0.91
C ALA A 64 -3.86 14.89 -0.58
N CYS A 65 -3.94 13.83 -1.40
CA CYS A 65 -4.19 13.94 -2.84
C CYS A 65 -5.66 13.62 -3.19
N HIS A 66 -6.20 12.54 -2.64
CA HIS A 66 -7.52 12.04 -3.04
C HIS A 66 -8.68 12.59 -2.22
N GLN A 67 -8.40 13.43 -1.22
CA GLN A 67 -9.34 14.06 -0.29
C GLN A 67 -10.08 13.04 0.60
N VAL A 68 -10.62 13.48 1.73
CA VAL A 68 -11.32 12.63 2.71
C VAL A 68 -12.55 11.93 2.13
N ASN A 69 -13.18 12.54 1.15
CA ASN A 69 -14.38 12.03 0.47
C ASN A 69 -14.08 11.29 -0.84
N GLY A 70 -12.80 11.02 -1.14
CA GLY A 70 -12.40 10.36 -2.36
C GLY A 70 -12.64 11.12 -3.66
N ALA A 71 -13.01 12.42 -3.59
CA ALA A 71 -13.35 13.21 -4.77
C ALA A 71 -12.12 13.67 -5.57
N GLY A 72 -10.92 13.57 -5.01
CA GLY A 72 -9.70 14.08 -5.63
C GLY A 72 -9.72 15.60 -5.79
N ILE A 73 -8.89 16.10 -6.69
CA ILE A 73 -8.85 17.53 -7.10
C ILE A 73 -8.95 17.57 -8.61
N PRO A 74 -10.03 18.12 -9.18
CA PRO A 74 -10.25 18.13 -10.62
C PRO A 74 -9.04 18.68 -11.40
N GLY A 75 -8.61 17.95 -12.42
CA GLY A 75 -7.46 18.29 -13.25
C GLY A 75 -6.08 18.06 -12.63
N ILE A 76 -5.99 17.68 -11.35
CA ILE A 76 -4.72 17.45 -10.63
C ILE A 76 -4.66 16.04 -10.08
N PHE A 77 -5.62 15.65 -9.24
CA PHE A 77 -5.69 14.31 -8.65
C PHE A 77 -7.03 13.65 -8.96
N PRO A 78 -7.04 12.43 -9.50
CA PRO A 78 -8.27 11.78 -9.91
C PRO A 78 -9.15 11.43 -8.70
N ALA A 79 -10.47 11.45 -8.93
CA ALA A 79 -11.41 10.92 -7.96
C ALA A 79 -11.27 9.39 -7.85
N LEU A 80 -11.42 8.87 -6.63
CA LEU A 80 -11.58 7.45 -6.34
C LEU A 80 -13.06 7.09 -6.16
N ALA A 81 -13.85 8.05 -5.63
CA ALA A 81 -15.30 7.92 -5.55
C ALA A 81 -15.90 7.86 -6.96
N GLY A 82 -16.57 6.75 -7.27
CA GLY A 82 -17.20 6.52 -8.58
C GLY A 82 -16.23 6.25 -9.73
N SER A 83 -14.94 6.06 -9.46
CA SER A 83 -13.94 5.71 -10.48
C SER A 83 -14.17 4.30 -11.02
N ASP A 84 -14.27 4.15 -12.34
CA ASP A 84 -14.42 2.85 -12.98
C ASP A 84 -13.27 1.89 -12.66
N ILE A 85 -12.03 2.40 -12.63
CA ILE A 85 -10.87 1.59 -12.23
C ILE A 85 -11.07 1.04 -10.81
N VAL A 86 -11.47 1.91 -9.87
CA VAL A 86 -11.67 1.50 -8.47
C VAL A 86 -12.83 0.51 -8.36
N LEU A 87 -13.91 0.74 -9.09
CA LEU A 87 -15.12 -0.08 -9.01
C LEU A 87 -14.96 -1.46 -9.66
N ASN A 88 -14.35 -1.51 -10.86
CA ASN A 88 -14.50 -2.65 -11.76
C ASN A 88 -13.16 -3.26 -12.23
N ASN A 89 -12.01 -2.71 -11.80
CA ASN A 89 -10.70 -3.21 -12.24
C ASN A 89 -9.76 -3.46 -11.06
N LYS A 90 -10.03 -4.52 -10.31
CA LYS A 90 -9.24 -4.93 -9.14
C LYS A 90 -7.74 -5.12 -9.46
N PRO A 91 -7.34 -5.82 -10.54
CA PRO A 91 -5.93 -5.98 -10.89
C PRO A 91 -5.23 -4.63 -11.13
N ARG A 92 -5.90 -3.67 -11.78
CA ARG A 92 -5.34 -2.36 -12.03
C ARG A 92 -5.17 -1.53 -10.76
N ASN A 93 -6.07 -1.69 -9.76
CA ASN A 93 -5.91 -1.07 -8.45
C ASN A 93 -4.64 -1.56 -7.75
N VAL A 94 -4.40 -2.87 -7.78
CA VAL A 94 -3.19 -3.47 -7.21
C VAL A 94 -1.95 -2.94 -7.94
N GLU A 95 -1.95 -2.97 -9.26
CA GLU A 95 -0.83 -2.48 -10.08
C GLU A 95 -0.50 -1.01 -9.79
N ILE A 96 -1.49 -0.12 -9.73
CA ILE A 96 -1.29 1.30 -9.43
C ILE A 96 -0.65 1.50 -8.06
N LEU A 97 -1.09 0.78 -7.05
CA LEU A 97 -0.52 0.89 -5.70
C LEU A 97 0.91 0.34 -5.65
N MET A 98 1.16 -0.75 -6.36
CA MET A 98 2.46 -1.40 -6.42
C MET A 98 3.49 -0.62 -7.24
N GLU A 99 3.10 -0.07 -8.37
CA GLU A 99 4.03 0.51 -9.35
C GLU A 99 3.93 2.03 -9.46
N GLY A 100 2.84 2.61 -8.96
CA GLY A 100 2.51 4.00 -9.24
C GLY A 100 1.98 4.18 -10.66
N VAL A 101 1.95 5.43 -11.10
CA VAL A 101 1.55 5.80 -12.46
C VAL A 101 2.67 6.61 -13.10
N GLN A 102 3.26 6.09 -14.16
CA GLN A 102 4.36 6.75 -14.86
C GLN A 102 3.94 8.13 -15.37
N GLY A 103 4.73 9.15 -15.07
CA GLY A 103 4.46 10.53 -15.45
C GLY A 103 3.41 11.27 -14.62
N ALA A 104 2.84 10.61 -13.59
CA ALA A 104 1.89 11.22 -12.65
C ALA A 104 2.47 11.37 -11.24
N ALA A 105 1.76 12.08 -10.37
CA ALA A 105 2.14 12.23 -8.96
C ALA A 105 1.88 10.96 -8.12
N MET A 106 1.11 10.00 -8.63
CA MET A 106 0.83 8.73 -7.95
C MET A 106 2.08 7.85 -7.94
N GLN A 107 2.76 7.81 -6.80
CA GLN A 107 3.97 7.03 -6.60
C GLN A 107 3.66 5.56 -6.25
N SER A 108 4.68 4.71 -6.34
CA SER A 108 4.63 3.34 -5.80
C SER A 108 4.61 3.37 -4.26
N PHE A 109 3.76 2.53 -3.68
CA PHE A 109 3.68 2.29 -2.24
C PHE A 109 4.28 0.92 -1.82
N ALA A 110 4.85 0.17 -2.76
CA ALA A 110 5.37 -1.18 -2.53
C ALA A 110 6.41 -1.28 -1.40
N ASN A 111 7.17 -0.20 -1.16
CA ASN A 111 8.18 -0.14 -0.10
C ASN A 111 7.72 0.62 1.15
N GLN A 112 6.49 1.13 1.17
CA GLN A 112 5.95 1.96 2.25
C GLN A 112 4.81 1.27 3.00
N LEU A 113 4.02 0.45 2.30
CA LEU A 113 2.88 -0.26 2.84
C LEU A 113 3.15 -1.77 2.83
N SER A 114 2.69 -2.44 3.88
CA SER A 114 2.66 -3.91 3.90
C SER A 114 1.61 -4.46 2.92
N GLU A 115 1.70 -5.75 2.61
CA GLU A 115 0.70 -6.46 1.80
C GLU A 115 -0.71 -6.33 2.40
N VAL A 116 -0.78 -6.40 3.71
CA VAL A 116 -2.03 -6.24 4.47
C VAL A 116 -2.59 -4.82 4.35
N ASP A 117 -1.73 -3.79 4.47
CA ASP A 117 -2.15 -2.40 4.34
C ASP A 117 -2.60 -2.07 2.93
N MET A 118 -1.90 -2.59 1.91
CA MET A 118 -2.29 -2.41 0.51
C MET A 118 -3.63 -3.07 0.20
N ALA A 119 -3.82 -4.32 0.61
CA ALA A 119 -5.09 -5.02 0.44
C ALA A 119 -6.25 -4.29 1.15
N ALA A 120 -5.99 -3.83 2.37
CA ALA A 120 -6.96 -3.11 3.19
C ALA A 120 -7.38 -1.78 2.55
N VAL A 121 -6.42 -0.94 2.11
CA VAL A 121 -6.75 0.35 1.52
C VAL A 121 -7.43 0.23 0.16
N ILE A 122 -7.06 -0.75 -0.66
CA ILE A 122 -7.78 -1.03 -1.92
C ILE A 122 -9.22 -1.45 -1.60
N THR A 123 -9.42 -2.38 -0.67
CA THR A 123 -10.75 -2.81 -0.26
C THR A 123 -11.57 -1.65 0.30
N TYR A 124 -10.98 -0.78 1.15
CA TYR A 124 -11.64 0.41 1.65
C TYR A 124 -12.11 1.33 0.52
N THR A 125 -11.24 1.70 -0.42
CA THR A 125 -11.61 2.61 -1.51
C THR A 125 -12.69 2.05 -2.42
N ARG A 126 -12.76 0.73 -2.57
CA ARG A 126 -13.81 0.02 -3.33
C ARG A 126 -15.16 -0.02 -2.60
N ARG A 127 -15.19 0.31 -1.31
CA ARG A 127 -16.41 0.30 -0.47
C ARG A 127 -16.85 1.68 0.00
N ALA A 128 -15.92 2.61 0.18
CA ALA A 128 -16.18 3.95 0.68
C ALA A 128 -16.97 4.81 -0.33
N TRP A 129 -17.60 5.85 0.16
CA TRP A 129 -18.23 6.93 -0.64
C TRP A 129 -19.35 6.45 -1.60
N GLY A 130 -20.02 5.35 -1.25
CA GLY A 130 -21.05 4.74 -2.08
C GLY A 130 -20.51 3.92 -3.27
N ASN A 131 -19.23 3.58 -3.27
CA ASN A 131 -18.63 2.68 -4.24
C ASN A 131 -19.12 1.24 -4.06
N ASP A 132 -19.45 0.83 -2.83
CA ASP A 132 -20.01 -0.47 -2.48
C ASP A 132 -21.30 -0.81 -3.25
N ALA A 133 -22.12 0.18 -3.53
CA ALA A 133 -23.37 0.01 -4.28
C ALA A 133 -23.19 -0.01 -5.80
N LYS A 134 -22.00 0.32 -6.32
CA LYS A 134 -21.75 0.53 -7.75
C LYS A 134 -20.72 -0.43 -8.34
N GLY A 135 -19.84 -0.99 -7.52
CA GLY A 135 -18.76 -1.85 -7.96
C GLY A 135 -19.14 -3.33 -8.02
N ASP A 136 -18.17 -4.17 -8.42
CA ASP A 136 -18.30 -5.62 -8.52
C ASP A 136 -18.45 -6.34 -7.17
N GLY A 137 -18.28 -5.63 -6.08
CA GLY A 137 -18.38 -6.20 -4.72
C GLY A 137 -17.14 -6.97 -4.25
N GLU A 138 -16.13 -7.15 -5.07
CA GLU A 138 -14.93 -7.89 -4.70
C GLU A 138 -14.05 -7.15 -3.68
N ILE A 139 -13.43 -7.90 -2.80
CA ILE A 139 -12.39 -7.42 -1.89
C ILE A 139 -11.01 -7.80 -2.43
N VAL A 140 -9.97 -7.13 -1.93
CA VAL A 140 -8.58 -7.54 -2.17
C VAL A 140 -8.04 -8.10 -0.86
N VAL A 141 -7.50 -9.32 -0.91
CA VAL A 141 -6.88 -9.96 0.26
C VAL A 141 -5.35 -9.88 0.17
N PRO A 142 -4.62 -9.93 1.30
CA PRO A 142 -3.17 -9.79 1.30
C PRO A 142 -2.43 -10.79 0.39
N LYS A 143 -2.93 -12.01 0.26
CA LYS A 143 -2.37 -13.03 -0.64
C LYS A 143 -2.32 -12.59 -2.10
N GLU A 144 -3.29 -11.84 -2.57
CA GLU A 144 -3.32 -11.32 -3.95
C GLU A 144 -2.19 -10.31 -4.20
N ILE A 145 -1.81 -9.55 -3.17
CA ILE A 145 -0.67 -8.63 -3.24
C ILE A 145 0.65 -9.41 -3.29
N VAL A 146 0.78 -10.49 -2.50
CA VAL A 146 1.94 -11.39 -2.56
C VAL A 146 2.07 -12.04 -3.93
N GLU A 147 0.99 -12.59 -4.46
CA GLU A 147 0.96 -13.22 -5.80
C GLU A 147 1.39 -12.23 -6.89
N TYR A 148 0.92 -10.99 -6.80
CA TYR A 148 1.35 -9.94 -7.74
C TYR A 148 2.86 -9.72 -7.68
N LYS A 149 3.45 -9.61 -6.48
CA LYS A 149 4.89 -9.45 -6.27
C LYS A 149 5.68 -10.63 -6.87
N GLU A 150 5.28 -11.85 -6.56
CA GLU A 150 5.94 -13.06 -7.02
C GLU A 150 5.92 -13.21 -8.56
N ASN A 151 4.80 -12.88 -9.18
CA ASN A 151 4.67 -12.93 -10.63
C ASN A 151 5.56 -11.92 -11.35
N LYS A 152 5.83 -10.77 -10.73
CA LYS A 152 6.76 -9.75 -11.27
C LYS A 152 8.24 -10.14 -11.14
N ILE A 153 8.61 -10.90 -10.12
CA ILE A 153 10.01 -11.32 -9.91
C ILE A 153 10.42 -12.41 -10.91
N LYS A 154 9.47 -13.13 -11.50
CA LYS A 154 9.71 -14.23 -12.45
C LYS A 154 9.95 -13.78 -13.91
N ILE A 155 9.90 -12.48 -14.20
CA ILE A 155 10.15 -11.90 -15.52
C ILE A 155 11.55 -11.25 -15.55
#